data_2c0546bd768e9aff3044d985ea03b5e4
#
_entry.id   2c0546bd768e9aff3044d985ea03b5e4
#
_cell.length_a   1.000
_cell.length_b   1.000
_cell.length_c   1.000
_cell.angle_alpha   90.00
_cell.angle_beta   90.00
_cell.angle_gamma   90.00
#
_symmetry.space_group_name_H-M   'P 1'
#
loop_
_entity.id
_entity.type
_entity.pdbx_description
1 polymer ?
#
loop_
_entity_poly.entity_id
_entity_poly.type
_entity_poly.pdbx_seq_one_letter_code
_entity_poly.pdbx_strand_id
1 'polypeptide(L)'
;MSVIEIRGLKKSFGDLDVLSDVNFSVNEGERIVIIGGSGCGKSVFLRCIELLETPDAGKIFIDGKEITAPNCDIDKIRQSMGMVYQKFNLFTHMNVMENLCIAPMKLLGMSQVEAEKKAVELLTQVGLASKAEVYPSVLSGGQQQRIAICRSLMMNPKVILFDEPTSALDPTMVSEVLAVIRMLVKRKLTMIIVTHEMNFAREVATKVLFFADGGIYEQGTPDEIFENPKREKTIAFIHRQKNFHYEIFSRDFDLLEMQGRIWNFAEKYGLKNKSASRLQLCCEEIIYTMMSGCYDDDAEISISVDITYTESSGTTELNLICAGKNYNPFALEDDDENLEENLSVAILKKRAKNISHVYENNLNKLNIDLNL
;
A
#
# COMPACT_ATOMS: atom_id res chain seq x y z
N MET A 1 -27.93 5.04 -4.35
CA MET A 1 -27.58 6.36 -4.93
C MET A 1 -26.12 6.66 -4.57
N SER A 2 -25.40 7.28 -5.49
CA SER A 2 -24.02 7.70 -5.20
C SER A 2 -24.02 8.85 -4.19
N VAL A 3 -23.31 8.69 -3.07
CA VAL A 3 -23.14 9.73 -2.04
C VAL A 3 -21.94 10.61 -2.40
N ILE A 4 -20.90 10.02 -3.01
CA ILE A 4 -19.72 10.74 -3.52
C ILE A 4 -19.52 10.33 -4.96
N GLU A 5 -19.30 11.31 -5.86
CA GLU A 5 -18.91 11.05 -7.24
C GLU A 5 -17.75 12.00 -7.62
N ILE A 6 -16.71 11.44 -8.19
CA ILE A 6 -15.48 12.15 -8.58
C ILE A 6 -15.24 11.89 -10.07
N ARG A 7 -15.03 12.96 -10.83
CA ARG A 7 -14.82 12.91 -12.27
C ARG A 7 -13.58 13.70 -12.66
N GLY A 8 -12.57 13.01 -13.21
CA GLY A 8 -11.39 13.61 -13.78
C GLY A 8 -10.53 14.41 -12.78
N LEU A 9 -10.48 13.97 -11.49
CA LEU A 9 -9.79 14.71 -10.45
C LEU A 9 -8.28 14.74 -10.70
N LYS A 10 -7.70 15.95 -10.69
CA LYS A 10 -6.26 16.19 -10.83
C LYS A 10 -5.76 17.08 -9.71
N LYS A 11 -4.54 16.79 -9.21
CA LYS A 11 -3.84 17.60 -8.23
C LYS A 11 -2.35 17.48 -8.37
N SER A 12 -1.68 18.62 -8.48
CA SER A 12 -0.23 18.75 -8.56
C SER A 12 0.30 19.68 -7.48
N PHE A 13 1.55 19.55 -7.09
CA PHE A 13 2.27 20.44 -6.21
C PHE A 13 3.59 20.82 -6.90
N GLY A 14 3.64 22.04 -7.46
CA GLY A 14 4.72 22.44 -8.35
C GLY A 14 4.77 21.50 -9.57
N ASP A 15 5.93 20.90 -9.83
CA ASP A 15 6.15 20.00 -10.96
C ASP A 15 5.76 18.53 -10.66
N LEU A 16 5.27 18.25 -9.45
CA LEU A 16 4.90 16.90 -9.03
C LEU A 16 3.40 16.66 -9.22
N ASP A 17 3.05 15.83 -10.19
CA ASP A 17 1.68 15.35 -10.36
C ASP A 17 1.38 14.24 -9.33
N VAL A 18 0.45 14.54 -8.40
CA VAL A 18 0.06 13.63 -7.31
C VAL A 18 -1.21 12.85 -7.64
N LEU A 19 -2.19 13.52 -8.30
CA LEU A 19 -3.40 12.89 -8.82
C LEU A 19 -3.58 13.28 -10.29
N SER A 20 -3.70 12.28 -11.18
CA SER A 20 -3.59 12.52 -12.64
C SER A 20 -4.94 12.51 -13.37
N ASP A 21 -5.87 11.65 -13.02
CA ASP A 21 -7.22 11.56 -13.63
C ASP A 21 -8.09 10.59 -12.82
N VAL A 22 -8.39 10.94 -11.57
CA VAL A 22 -9.13 10.01 -10.70
C VAL A 22 -10.62 10.11 -10.95
N ASN A 23 -11.22 8.97 -11.32
CA ASN A 23 -12.66 8.80 -11.52
C ASN A 23 -13.16 7.73 -10.55
N PHE A 24 -14.14 8.08 -9.70
CA PHE A 24 -14.60 7.17 -8.68
C PHE A 24 -15.98 7.56 -8.15
N SER A 25 -16.73 6.57 -7.65
CA SER A 25 -18.00 6.80 -6.98
C SER A 25 -18.18 5.90 -5.76
N VAL A 26 -18.88 6.43 -4.75
CA VAL A 26 -19.21 5.73 -3.50
C VAL A 26 -20.72 5.76 -3.31
N ASN A 27 -21.31 4.60 -3.09
CA ASN A 27 -22.72 4.48 -2.77
C ASN A 27 -22.95 4.45 -1.25
N GLU A 28 -24.18 4.76 -0.84
CA GLU A 28 -24.55 4.71 0.58
C GLU A 28 -24.31 3.31 1.18
N GLY A 29 -23.68 3.27 2.36
CA GLY A 29 -23.32 2.06 3.08
C GLY A 29 -22.10 1.33 2.54
N GLU A 30 -21.48 1.78 1.44
CA GLU A 30 -20.20 1.24 0.98
C GLU A 30 -19.05 1.62 1.94
N ARG A 31 -18.12 0.70 2.08
CA ARG A 31 -16.88 0.87 2.85
C ARG A 31 -15.72 0.70 1.91
N ILE A 32 -15.20 1.82 1.48
CA ILE A 32 -14.08 1.89 0.55
C ILE A 32 -12.79 1.91 1.34
N VAL A 33 -11.92 0.95 1.10
CA VAL A 33 -10.57 0.97 1.68
C VAL A 33 -9.55 1.30 0.60
N ILE A 34 -8.69 2.26 0.89
CA ILE A 34 -7.63 2.72 0.00
C ILE A 34 -6.30 2.24 0.57
N ILE A 35 -5.58 1.44 -0.24
CA ILE A 35 -4.23 0.95 0.06
C ILE A 35 -3.25 1.41 -1.02
N GLY A 36 -1.96 1.31 -0.73
CA GLY A 36 -0.90 1.68 -1.69
C GLY A 36 0.36 2.20 -0.98
N GLY A 37 1.43 2.39 -1.73
CA GLY A 37 2.72 2.87 -1.23
C GLY A 37 2.65 4.23 -0.54
N SER A 38 3.69 4.56 0.25
CA SER A 38 3.80 5.91 0.81
C SER A 38 3.99 6.94 -0.32
N GLY A 39 3.36 8.09 -0.19
CA GLY A 39 3.48 9.18 -1.16
C GLY A 39 2.67 9.03 -2.46
N CYS A 40 1.88 7.97 -2.67
CA CYS A 40 1.10 7.77 -3.89
C CYS A 40 -0.20 8.60 -3.98
N GLY A 41 -0.42 9.58 -3.10
CA GLY A 41 -1.53 10.53 -3.19
C GLY A 41 -2.79 10.19 -2.39
N LYS A 42 -2.82 9.10 -1.58
CA LYS A 42 -4.01 8.67 -0.81
C LYS A 42 -4.61 9.76 0.09
N SER A 43 -3.78 10.37 0.94
CA SER A 43 -4.22 11.46 1.84
C SER A 43 -4.60 12.74 1.08
N VAL A 44 -3.90 13.04 -0.03
CA VAL A 44 -4.25 14.16 -0.91
C VAL A 44 -5.62 13.93 -1.53
N PHE A 45 -5.91 12.71 -1.97
CA PHE A 45 -7.22 12.33 -2.49
C PHE A 45 -8.35 12.56 -1.47
N LEU A 46 -8.17 12.11 -0.20
CA LEU A 46 -9.16 12.37 0.85
C LEU A 46 -9.35 13.87 1.12
N ARG A 47 -8.25 14.63 1.17
CA ARG A 47 -8.31 16.09 1.39
C ARG A 47 -8.98 16.84 0.24
N CYS A 48 -8.84 16.34 -0.99
CA CYS A 48 -9.58 16.89 -2.13
C CYS A 48 -11.09 16.62 -2.01
N ILE A 49 -11.52 15.47 -1.49
CA ILE A 49 -12.94 15.16 -1.28
C ILE A 49 -13.61 16.16 -0.32
N GLU A 50 -12.89 16.64 0.68
CA GLU A 50 -13.38 17.68 1.61
C GLU A 50 -13.02 19.10 1.18
N LEU A 51 -12.35 19.27 0.03
CA LEU A 51 -11.79 20.54 -0.43
C LEU A 51 -10.88 21.24 0.60
N LEU A 52 -10.20 20.46 1.47
CA LEU A 52 -9.06 20.94 2.26
C LEU A 52 -7.86 21.20 1.37
N GLU A 53 -7.76 20.43 0.27
CA GLU A 53 -6.87 20.68 -0.86
C GLU A 53 -7.75 20.98 -2.08
N THR A 54 -7.56 22.12 -2.70
CA THR A 54 -8.28 22.49 -3.92
C THR A 54 -7.71 21.69 -5.09
N PRO A 55 -8.52 20.89 -5.79
CA PRO A 55 -8.06 20.20 -7.01
C PRO A 55 -7.75 21.21 -8.12
N ASP A 56 -6.79 20.87 -8.98
CA ASP A 56 -6.41 21.72 -10.11
C ASP A 56 -7.36 21.53 -11.30
N ALA A 57 -7.99 20.35 -11.40
CA ALA A 57 -9.03 20.04 -12.38
C ALA A 57 -9.94 18.92 -11.88
N GLY A 58 -11.06 18.72 -12.58
CA GLY A 58 -12.06 17.72 -12.27
C GLY A 58 -13.21 18.25 -11.42
N LYS A 59 -14.17 17.35 -11.15
CA LYS A 59 -15.40 17.69 -10.43
C LYS A 59 -15.67 16.69 -9.32
N ILE A 60 -16.12 17.18 -8.18
CA ILE A 60 -16.52 16.38 -7.03
C ILE A 60 -17.98 16.70 -6.72
N PHE A 61 -18.78 15.64 -6.59
CA PHE A 61 -20.19 15.76 -6.22
C PHE A 61 -20.42 15.02 -4.90
N ILE A 62 -21.12 15.66 -3.96
CA ILE A 62 -21.59 15.09 -2.70
C ILE A 62 -23.11 15.19 -2.68
N ASP A 63 -23.81 14.06 -2.52
CA ASP A 63 -25.28 13.99 -2.61
C ASP A 63 -25.82 14.65 -3.89
N GLY A 64 -25.13 14.48 -5.01
CA GLY A 64 -25.50 15.05 -6.31
C GLY A 64 -25.21 16.55 -6.48
N LYS A 65 -24.63 17.23 -5.47
CA LYS A 65 -24.24 18.64 -5.55
C LYS A 65 -22.76 18.73 -5.91
N GLU A 66 -22.41 19.50 -6.95
CA GLU A 66 -21.03 19.80 -7.31
C GLU A 66 -20.41 20.74 -6.29
N ILE A 67 -19.44 20.21 -5.50
CA ILE A 67 -18.77 20.99 -4.44
C ILE A 67 -17.58 21.80 -4.98
N THR A 68 -17.07 21.45 -6.14
CA THR A 68 -16.00 22.19 -6.85
C THR A 68 -16.52 23.42 -7.59
N ALA A 69 -17.83 23.65 -7.61
CA ALA A 69 -18.42 24.84 -8.23
C ALA A 69 -18.11 26.12 -7.43
N PRO A 70 -17.86 27.27 -8.07
CA PRO A 70 -17.40 28.52 -7.42
C PRO A 70 -18.33 29.05 -6.31
N ASN A 71 -19.62 28.72 -6.35
CA ASN A 71 -20.64 29.22 -5.42
C ASN A 71 -21.14 28.15 -4.44
N CYS A 72 -20.39 27.07 -4.23
CA CYS A 72 -20.78 26.02 -3.29
C CYS A 72 -20.55 26.47 -1.84
N ASP A 73 -21.57 26.29 -0.99
CA ASP A 73 -21.46 26.46 0.46
C ASP A 73 -20.74 25.21 1.05
N ILE A 74 -19.41 25.27 1.04
CA ILE A 74 -18.53 24.17 1.48
C ILE A 74 -18.74 23.83 2.95
N ASP A 75 -19.02 24.81 3.79
CA ASP A 75 -19.18 24.59 5.23
C ASP A 75 -20.42 23.73 5.53
N LYS A 76 -21.51 23.92 4.77
CA LYS A 76 -22.67 23.01 4.85
C LYS A 76 -22.37 21.60 4.40
N ILE A 77 -21.57 21.43 3.36
CA ILE A 77 -21.19 20.09 2.88
C ILE A 77 -20.32 19.39 3.90
N ARG A 78 -19.29 20.08 4.45
CA ARG A 78 -18.42 19.54 5.50
C ARG A 78 -19.18 19.12 6.76
N GLN A 79 -20.28 19.78 7.12
CA GLN A 79 -21.13 19.36 8.24
C GLN A 79 -21.75 17.98 8.04
N SER A 80 -21.94 17.53 6.79
CA SER A 80 -22.48 16.20 6.46
C SER A 80 -21.42 15.12 6.34
N MET A 81 -20.14 15.48 6.46
CA MET A 81 -19.00 14.56 6.40
C MET A 81 -18.20 14.62 7.69
N GLY A 82 -17.63 13.49 8.09
CA GLY A 82 -16.70 13.41 9.19
C GLY A 82 -15.31 13.09 8.70
N MET A 83 -14.28 13.78 9.19
CA MET A 83 -12.88 13.45 8.94
C MET A 83 -12.18 13.04 10.22
N VAL A 84 -11.47 11.92 10.16
CA VAL A 84 -10.60 11.44 11.22
C VAL A 84 -9.18 11.41 10.68
N TYR A 85 -8.33 12.26 11.23
CA TYR A 85 -6.96 12.47 10.76
C TYR A 85 -5.98 11.49 11.42
N GLN A 86 -4.82 11.32 10.81
CA GLN A 86 -3.68 10.62 11.35
C GLN A 86 -3.21 11.24 12.69
N LYS A 87 -3.13 12.57 12.76
CA LYS A 87 -2.96 13.33 14.02
C LYS A 87 -4.34 13.65 14.55
N PHE A 88 -4.61 13.36 15.78
CA PHE A 88 -5.93 13.40 16.44
C PHE A 88 -6.66 14.72 16.29
N ASN A 89 -5.94 15.83 16.17
CA ASN A 89 -6.43 17.20 15.96
C ASN A 89 -7.49 17.65 16.98
N LEU A 90 -7.39 17.17 18.22
CA LEU A 90 -8.25 17.64 19.33
C LEU A 90 -7.85 19.06 19.74
N PHE A 91 -8.83 19.84 20.16
CA PHE A 91 -8.59 21.17 20.74
C PHE A 91 -7.94 21.01 22.11
N THR A 92 -6.64 21.31 22.21
CA THR A 92 -5.83 21.05 23.43
C THR A 92 -6.21 21.91 24.62
N HIS A 93 -6.84 23.05 24.39
CA HIS A 93 -7.33 23.98 25.41
C HIS A 93 -8.77 23.70 25.89
N MET A 94 -9.38 22.64 25.38
CA MET A 94 -10.71 22.14 25.74
C MET A 94 -10.62 20.74 26.31
N ASN A 95 -11.46 20.40 27.29
CA ASN A 95 -11.60 19.03 27.73
C ASN A 95 -12.31 18.14 26.70
N VAL A 96 -12.47 16.86 26.99
CA VAL A 96 -13.09 15.90 26.06
C VAL A 96 -14.55 16.27 25.78
N MET A 97 -15.33 16.60 26.81
CA MET A 97 -16.74 16.98 26.66
C MET A 97 -16.90 18.21 25.78
N GLU A 98 -16.11 19.26 26.02
CA GLU A 98 -16.10 20.47 25.21
C GLU A 98 -15.71 20.20 23.75
N ASN A 99 -14.68 19.36 23.51
CA ASN A 99 -14.29 18.92 22.16
C ASN A 99 -15.42 18.25 21.39
N LEU A 100 -16.27 17.47 22.08
CA LEU A 100 -17.38 16.77 21.45
C LEU A 100 -18.58 17.72 21.22
N CYS A 101 -18.89 18.58 22.18
CA CYS A 101 -20.14 19.35 22.18
C CYS A 101 -20.07 20.64 21.35
N ILE A 102 -18.90 21.24 21.17
CA ILE A 102 -18.79 22.58 20.56
C ILE A 102 -19.35 22.65 19.12
N ALA A 103 -19.06 21.67 18.29
CA ALA A 103 -19.49 21.68 16.88
C ALA A 103 -21.01 21.48 16.74
N PRO A 104 -21.65 20.45 17.33
CA PRO A 104 -23.10 20.28 17.21
C PRO A 104 -23.90 21.42 17.84
N MET A 105 -23.42 22.01 18.94
CA MET A 105 -24.07 23.19 19.54
C MET A 105 -24.01 24.39 18.60
N LYS A 106 -22.85 24.71 18.02
CA LYS A 106 -22.66 25.89 17.17
C LYS A 106 -23.23 25.74 15.76
N LEU A 107 -23.14 24.55 15.18
CA LEU A 107 -23.45 24.35 13.76
C LEU A 107 -24.81 23.68 13.52
N LEU A 108 -25.27 22.83 14.45
CA LEU A 108 -26.58 22.15 14.36
C LEU A 108 -27.64 22.77 15.28
N GLY A 109 -27.27 23.77 16.09
CA GLY A 109 -28.18 24.38 17.06
C GLY A 109 -28.63 23.45 18.20
N MET A 110 -27.88 22.37 18.47
CA MET A 110 -28.17 21.43 19.53
C MET A 110 -28.05 22.11 20.89
N SER A 111 -28.98 21.86 21.82
CA SER A 111 -28.86 22.35 23.17
C SER A 111 -27.68 21.68 23.89
N GLN A 112 -27.15 22.35 24.93
CA GLN A 112 -26.04 21.79 25.73
C GLN A 112 -26.39 20.41 26.29
N VAL A 113 -27.59 20.29 26.88
CA VAL A 113 -28.06 19.04 27.50
C VAL A 113 -28.14 17.88 26.45
N GLU A 114 -28.64 18.17 25.26
CA GLU A 114 -28.69 17.16 24.18
C GLU A 114 -27.29 16.79 23.69
N ALA A 115 -26.39 17.75 23.53
CA ALA A 115 -25.02 17.53 23.10
C ALA A 115 -24.25 16.68 24.16
N GLU A 116 -24.33 17.05 25.44
CA GLU A 116 -23.68 16.32 26.52
C GLU A 116 -24.23 14.88 26.63
N LYS A 117 -25.55 14.69 26.55
CA LYS A 117 -26.15 13.35 26.56
C LYS A 117 -25.59 12.49 25.40
N LYS A 118 -25.58 13.01 24.20
CA LYS A 118 -25.03 12.31 23.03
C LYS A 118 -23.53 12.03 23.19
N ALA A 119 -22.76 12.99 23.71
CA ALA A 119 -21.34 12.82 23.97
C ALA A 119 -21.08 11.70 24.97
N VAL A 120 -21.81 11.63 26.08
CA VAL A 120 -21.72 10.56 27.09
C VAL A 120 -22.06 9.19 26.48
N GLU A 121 -23.10 9.10 25.62
CA GLU A 121 -23.46 7.87 24.93
C GLU A 121 -22.32 7.39 24.03
N LEU A 122 -21.70 8.28 23.24
CA LEU A 122 -20.57 7.93 22.37
C LEU A 122 -19.33 7.55 23.17
N LEU A 123 -18.99 8.31 24.21
CA LEU A 123 -17.86 8.01 25.09
C LEU A 123 -18.02 6.64 25.78
N THR A 124 -19.25 6.32 26.22
CA THR A 124 -19.55 5.01 26.79
C THR A 124 -19.30 3.87 25.81
N GLN A 125 -19.70 4.05 24.54
CA GLN A 125 -19.50 3.05 23.49
C GLN A 125 -18.02 2.77 23.20
N VAL A 126 -17.15 3.77 23.37
CA VAL A 126 -15.69 3.63 23.17
C VAL A 126 -14.90 3.40 24.47
N GLY A 127 -15.61 3.19 25.59
CA GLY A 127 -15.01 2.90 26.91
C GLY A 127 -14.31 4.09 27.56
N LEU A 128 -14.70 5.32 27.24
CA LEU A 128 -14.05 6.56 27.71
C LEU A 128 -14.99 7.50 28.49
N ALA A 129 -16.13 7.03 29.00
CA ALA A 129 -17.08 7.87 29.72
C ALA A 129 -16.44 8.57 30.94
N SER A 130 -15.53 7.90 31.65
CA SER A 130 -14.81 8.46 32.81
C SER A 130 -13.78 9.53 32.46
N LYS A 131 -13.55 9.77 31.15
CA LYS A 131 -12.58 10.75 30.65
C LYS A 131 -13.22 12.04 30.12
N ALA A 132 -14.52 12.23 30.35
CA ALA A 132 -15.28 13.37 29.80
C ALA A 132 -14.67 14.73 30.18
N GLU A 133 -14.23 14.90 31.39
CA GLU A 133 -13.68 16.16 31.93
C GLU A 133 -12.15 16.27 31.79
N VAL A 134 -11.49 15.28 31.13
CA VAL A 134 -10.05 15.21 31.04
C VAL A 134 -9.57 15.97 29.75
N TYR A 135 -8.43 16.64 29.85
CA TYR A 135 -7.83 17.33 28.73
C TYR A 135 -7.02 16.38 27.84
N PRO A 136 -6.92 16.65 26.51
CA PRO A 136 -6.21 15.78 25.56
C PRO A 136 -4.76 15.45 25.95
N SER A 137 -4.06 16.37 26.62
CA SER A 137 -2.63 16.22 26.99
C SER A 137 -2.34 15.06 27.94
N VAL A 138 -3.34 14.57 28.71
CA VAL A 138 -3.18 13.47 29.67
C VAL A 138 -3.75 12.14 29.13
N LEU A 139 -4.17 12.11 27.87
CA LEU A 139 -4.73 10.93 27.22
C LEU A 139 -3.67 10.22 26.38
N SER A 140 -3.74 8.88 26.32
CA SER A 140 -2.93 8.12 25.37
C SER A 140 -3.34 8.40 23.92
N GLY A 141 -2.46 8.13 22.97
CA GLY A 141 -2.76 8.31 21.54
C GLY A 141 -4.02 7.57 21.09
N GLY A 142 -4.19 6.32 21.51
CA GLY A 142 -5.39 5.53 21.21
C GLY A 142 -6.67 6.10 21.83
N GLN A 143 -6.58 6.69 23.04
CA GLN A 143 -7.71 7.40 23.65
C GLN A 143 -8.05 8.67 22.87
N GLN A 144 -7.04 9.47 22.49
CA GLN A 144 -7.25 10.68 21.70
C GLN A 144 -7.90 10.35 20.35
N GLN A 145 -7.46 9.27 19.69
CA GLN A 145 -8.02 8.85 18.40
C GLN A 145 -9.48 8.40 18.53
N ARG A 146 -9.82 7.63 19.56
CA ARG A 146 -11.21 7.24 19.82
C ARG A 146 -12.11 8.46 20.09
N ILE A 147 -11.61 9.47 20.79
CA ILE A 147 -12.32 10.73 20.99
C ILE A 147 -12.47 11.50 19.68
N ALA A 148 -11.45 11.54 18.81
CA ALA A 148 -11.54 12.18 17.51
C ALA A 148 -12.61 11.49 16.62
N ILE A 149 -12.74 10.18 16.70
CA ILE A 149 -13.83 9.43 16.05
C ILE A 149 -15.19 9.85 16.64
N CYS A 150 -15.33 9.89 17.96
CA CYS A 150 -16.57 10.36 18.62
C CYS A 150 -16.92 11.78 18.19
N ARG A 151 -15.94 12.69 18.11
CA ARG A 151 -16.17 14.07 17.67
C ARG A 151 -16.75 14.13 16.24
N SER A 152 -16.23 13.32 15.33
CA SER A 152 -16.78 13.21 13.98
C SER A 152 -18.22 12.69 14.00
N LEU A 153 -18.55 11.73 14.86
CA LEU A 153 -19.89 11.14 14.99
C LEU A 153 -20.92 12.10 15.64
N MET A 154 -20.46 13.09 16.39
CA MET A 154 -21.37 14.09 17.00
C MET A 154 -22.16 14.87 15.95
N MET A 155 -21.62 15.04 14.74
CA MET A 155 -22.26 15.75 13.63
C MET A 155 -23.27 14.91 12.84
N ASN A 156 -23.49 13.64 13.16
CA ASN A 156 -24.32 12.68 12.39
C ASN A 156 -23.92 12.64 10.90
N PRO A 157 -22.64 12.38 10.59
CA PRO A 157 -22.16 12.45 9.22
C PRO A 157 -22.76 11.34 8.36
N LYS A 158 -23.03 11.63 7.08
CA LYS A 158 -23.42 10.63 6.07
C LYS A 158 -22.25 9.78 5.62
N VAL A 159 -21.06 10.36 5.60
CA VAL A 159 -19.81 9.71 5.22
C VAL A 159 -18.74 10.04 6.24
N ILE A 160 -17.92 9.06 6.60
CA ILE A 160 -16.72 9.29 7.43
C ILE A 160 -15.50 8.92 6.61
N LEU A 161 -14.54 9.86 6.57
CA LEU A 161 -13.23 9.70 5.95
C LEU A 161 -12.19 9.42 7.06
N PHE A 162 -11.36 8.40 6.87
CA PHE A 162 -10.28 8.06 7.78
C PHE A 162 -8.95 8.16 7.04
N ASP A 163 -8.08 9.07 7.47
CA ASP A 163 -6.73 9.23 6.93
C ASP A 163 -5.73 8.58 7.89
N GLU A 164 -5.38 7.31 7.63
CA GLU A 164 -4.43 6.50 8.39
C GLU A 164 -4.65 6.57 9.93
N PRO A 165 -5.84 6.18 10.43
CA PRO A 165 -6.25 6.43 11.81
C PRO A 165 -5.41 5.71 12.88
N THR A 166 -4.50 4.83 12.48
CA THR A 166 -3.66 4.02 13.39
C THR A 166 -2.16 4.30 13.25
N SER A 167 -1.71 5.04 12.24
CA SER A 167 -0.29 5.20 11.91
C SER A 167 0.54 5.99 12.94
N ALA A 168 -0.13 6.81 13.76
CA ALA A 168 0.51 7.57 14.84
C ALA A 168 0.42 6.87 16.22
N LEU A 169 0.03 5.58 16.25
CA LEU A 169 -0.22 4.83 17.49
C LEU A 169 0.81 3.73 17.72
N ASP A 170 1.07 3.45 18.99
CA ASP A 170 1.79 2.24 19.38
C ASP A 170 0.99 0.99 19.01
N PRO A 171 1.65 -0.13 18.64
CA PRO A 171 0.97 -1.35 18.19
C PRO A 171 -0.09 -1.89 19.18
N THR A 172 0.12 -1.68 20.48
CA THR A 172 -0.82 -2.11 21.52
C THR A 172 -2.15 -1.33 21.50
N MET A 173 -2.15 -0.10 20.97
CA MET A 173 -3.32 0.78 20.91
C MET A 173 -4.10 0.66 19.60
N VAL A 174 -3.48 0.10 18.55
CA VAL A 174 -4.07 -0.06 17.21
C VAL A 174 -5.36 -0.88 17.30
N SER A 175 -5.34 -2.00 18.01
CA SER A 175 -6.49 -2.91 18.13
C SER A 175 -7.74 -2.24 18.72
N GLU A 176 -7.57 -1.32 19.66
CA GLU A 176 -8.68 -0.58 20.30
C GLU A 176 -9.36 0.39 19.31
N VAL A 177 -8.56 1.10 18.52
CA VAL A 177 -9.09 2.02 17.49
C VAL A 177 -9.79 1.25 16.37
N LEU A 178 -9.19 0.16 15.90
CA LEU A 178 -9.80 -0.69 14.90
C LEU A 178 -11.12 -1.31 15.37
N ALA A 179 -11.23 -1.68 16.67
CA ALA A 179 -12.47 -2.17 17.26
C ALA A 179 -13.61 -1.13 17.19
N VAL A 180 -13.29 0.16 17.42
CA VAL A 180 -14.27 1.24 17.25
C VAL A 180 -14.71 1.36 15.79
N ILE A 181 -13.79 1.30 14.83
CA ILE A 181 -14.16 1.39 13.40
C ILE A 181 -15.02 0.16 13.00
N ARG A 182 -14.72 -1.05 13.50
CA ARG A 182 -15.58 -2.24 13.31
C ARG A 182 -17.01 -2.05 13.85
N MET A 183 -17.14 -1.38 14.98
CA MET A 183 -18.47 -1.04 15.52
C MET A 183 -19.25 -0.13 14.56
N LEU A 184 -18.58 0.84 13.91
CA LEU A 184 -19.20 1.71 12.91
C LEU A 184 -19.60 0.96 11.64
N VAL A 185 -18.81 -0.05 11.23
CA VAL A 185 -19.16 -0.97 10.11
C VAL A 185 -20.53 -1.64 10.36
N LYS A 186 -20.79 -2.11 11.57
CA LYS A 186 -22.08 -2.74 11.93
C LYS A 186 -23.28 -1.77 11.82
N ARG A 187 -23.04 -0.46 11.88
CA ARG A 187 -24.06 0.59 11.70
C ARG A 187 -24.32 0.94 10.23
N LYS A 188 -23.66 0.28 9.29
CA LYS A 188 -23.78 0.50 7.84
C LYS A 188 -23.44 1.95 7.42
N LEU A 189 -22.56 2.63 8.14
CA LEU A 189 -22.09 3.95 7.76
C LEU A 189 -21.26 3.86 6.48
N THR A 190 -21.42 4.85 5.62
CA THR A 190 -20.57 5.01 4.45
C THR A 190 -19.19 5.49 4.90
N MET A 191 -18.13 4.82 4.47
CA MET A 191 -16.78 5.13 4.92
C MET A 191 -15.78 5.06 3.77
N ILE A 192 -14.78 5.95 3.81
CA ILE A 192 -13.56 5.84 3.01
C ILE A 192 -12.39 5.81 4.00
N ILE A 193 -11.59 4.75 3.95
CA ILE A 193 -10.54 4.47 4.92
C ILE A 193 -9.21 4.30 4.20
N VAL A 194 -8.26 5.20 4.43
CA VAL A 194 -6.85 4.99 4.07
C VAL A 194 -6.17 4.25 5.21
N THR A 195 -5.55 3.12 4.95
CA THR A 195 -4.88 2.32 5.98
C THR A 195 -3.74 1.47 5.43
N HIS A 196 -2.79 1.14 6.31
CA HIS A 196 -1.75 0.13 6.10
C HIS A 196 -2.06 -1.20 6.80
N GLU A 197 -3.19 -1.29 7.52
CA GLU A 197 -3.63 -2.48 8.24
C GLU A 197 -4.34 -3.45 7.28
N MET A 198 -3.59 -4.32 6.59
CA MET A 198 -4.12 -5.17 5.51
C MET A 198 -5.20 -6.15 5.98
N ASN A 199 -5.05 -6.76 7.16
CA ASN A 199 -6.03 -7.69 7.71
C ASN A 199 -7.36 -6.97 8.03
N PHE A 200 -7.28 -5.77 8.60
CA PHE A 200 -8.43 -4.93 8.86
C PHE A 200 -9.09 -4.48 7.55
N ALA A 201 -8.29 -4.04 6.57
CA ALA A 201 -8.77 -3.66 5.25
C ALA A 201 -9.61 -4.77 4.59
N ARG A 202 -9.10 -6.01 4.63
CA ARG A 202 -9.77 -7.21 4.11
C ARG A 202 -11.11 -7.49 4.80
N GLU A 203 -11.14 -7.33 6.12
CA GLU A 203 -12.32 -7.61 6.96
C GLU A 203 -13.46 -6.62 6.72
N VAL A 204 -13.15 -5.32 6.60
CA VAL A 204 -14.17 -4.26 6.65
C VAL A 204 -14.59 -3.74 5.29
N ALA A 205 -13.76 -3.87 4.26
CA ALA A 205 -14.03 -3.29 2.96
C ALA A 205 -15.21 -3.97 2.25
N THR A 206 -16.01 -3.17 1.54
CA THR A 206 -16.89 -3.65 0.47
C THR A 206 -16.20 -3.54 -0.89
N LYS A 207 -15.27 -2.59 -1.01
CA LYS A 207 -14.42 -2.37 -2.17
C LYS A 207 -13.06 -1.85 -1.73
N VAL A 208 -12.01 -2.32 -2.39
CA VAL A 208 -10.63 -1.89 -2.17
C VAL A 208 -10.12 -1.15 -3.40
N LEU A 209 -9.44 -0.03 -3.16
CA LEU A 209 -8.73 0.74 -4.18
C LEU A 209 -7.23 0.64 -3.90
N PHE A 210 -6.48 0.14 -4.85
CA PHE A 210 -5.04 0.20 -4.81
C PHE A 210 -4.56 1.45 -5.57
N PHE A 211 -3.89 2.36 -4.86
CA PHE A 211 -3.34 3.61 -5.40
C PHE A 211 -1.88 3.44 -5.80
N ALA A 212 -1.58 3.78 -7.06
CA ALA A 212 -0.25 3.91 -7.61
C ALA A 212 -0.28 4.87 -8.80
N ASP A 213 0.87 5.40 -9.22
CA ASP A 213 1.02 6.23 -10.42
C ASP A 213 0.03 7.42 -10.48
N GLY A 214 -0.23 8.06 -9.35
CA GLY A 214 -1.10 9.23 -9.27
C GLY A 214 -2.61 8.95 -9.35
N GLY A 215 -3.06 7.71 -9.10
CA GLY A 215 -4.49 7.41 -9.14
C GLY A 215 -4.89 6.01 -8.69
N ILE A 216 -6.10 5.63 -9.05
CA ILE A 216 -6.62 4.28 -8.80
C ILE A 216 -5.99 3.34 -9.82
N TYR A 217 -4.96 2.61 -9.40
CA TYR A 217 -4.26 1.66 -10.26
C TYR A 217 -5.08 0.37 -10.46
N GLU A 218 -5.67 -0.17 -9.39
CA GLU A 218 -6.56 -1.33 -9.44
C GLU A 218 -7.67 -1.18 -8.40
N GLN A 219 -8.87 -1.70 -8.71
CA GLN A 219 -9.99 -1.71 -7.79
C GLN A 219 -10.77 -3.01 -7.90
N GLY A 220 -11.33 -3.47 -6.80
CA GLY A 220 -12.13 -4.69 -6.75
C GLY A 220 -12.69 -4.97 -5.37
N THR A 221 -13.30 -6.13 -5.22
CA THR A 221 -13.66 -6.68 -3.91
C THR A 221 -12.39 -7.02 -3.10
N PRO A 222 -12.50 -7.20 -1.78
CA PRO A 222 -11.35 -7.66 -0.98
C PRO A 222 -10.70 -8.94 -1.54
N ASP A 223 -11.49 -9.93 -1.94
CA ASP A 223 -10.97 -11.20 -2.50
C ASP A 223 -10.23 -10.98 -3.83
N GLU A 224 -10.73 -10.08 -4.70
CA GLU A 224 -10.07 -9.77 -5.96
C GLU A 224 -8.71 -9.09 -5.75
N ILE A 225 -8.61 -8.17 -4.78
CA ILE A 225 -7.37 -7.39 -4.57
C ILE A 225 -6.37 -8.11 -3.68
N PHE A 226 -6.82 -8.83 -2.64
CA PHE A 226 -5.91 -9.46 -1.68
C PHE A 226 -5.55 -10.91 -2.02
N GLU A 227 -6.45 -11.66 -2.68
CA GLU A 227 -6.19 -13.06 -3.03
C GLU A 227 -5.82 -13.24 -4.50
N ASN A 228 -6.45 -12.45 -5.40
CA ASN A 228 -6.32 -12.60 -6.84
C ASN A 228 -6.04 -11.26 -7.55
N PRO A 229 -5.02 -10.49 -7.12
CA PRO A 229 -4.67 -9.24 -7.79
C PRO A 229 -4.25 -9.52 -9.23
N LYS A 230 -4.67 -8.64 -10.17
CA LYS A 230 -4.44 -8.85 -11.61
C LYS A 230 -3.28 -8.01 -12.15
N ARG A 231 -2.98 -6.88 -11.50
CA ARG A 231 -2.00 -5.93 -12.00
C ARG A 231 -0.68 -6.04 -11.23
N GLU A 232 0.42 -5.94 -11.94
CA GLU A 232 1.78 -6.19 -11.45
C GLU A 232 2.12 -5.43 -10.16
N LYS A 233 1.87 -4.12 -10.11
CA LYS A 233 2.17 -3.32 -8.90
C LYS A 233 1.29 -3.70 -7.69
N THR A 234 0.05 -4.14 -7.94
CA THR A 234 -0.83 -4.63 -6.87
C THR A 234 -0.30 -5.96 -6.33
N ILE A 235 0.07 -6.88 -7.22
CA ILE A 235 0.69 -8.18 -6.86
C ILE A 235 1.94 -7.95 -6.01
N ALA A 236 2.86 -7.10 -6.50
CA ALA A 236 4.09 -6.76 -5.79
C ALA A 236 3.82 -6.16 -4.40
N PHE A 237 2.84 -5.26 -4.29
CA PHE A 237 2.48 -4.63 -3.02
C PHE A 237 1.84 -5.61 -2.04
N ILE A 238 0.87 -6.42 -2.48
CA ILE A 238 0.14 -7.37 -1.62
C ILE A 238 1.07 -8.47 -1.13
N HIS A 239 1.92 -9.02 -2.00
CA HIS A 239 2.87 -10.06 -1.65
C HIS A 239 4.14 -9.51 -1.00
N ARG A 240 4.27 -8.18 -0.86
CA ARG A 240 5.47 -7.52 -0.33
C ARG A 240 6.74 -7.94 -1.08
N GLN A 241 6.63 -7.99 -2.41
CA GLN A 241 7.76 -8.33 -3.27
C GLN A 241 8.82 -7.22 -3.24
N LYS A 242 10.07 -7.63 -3.17
CA LYS A 242 11.27 -6.79 -3.22
C LYS A 242 12.05 -7.19 -4.45
N ASN A 243 12.33 -6.24 -5.32
CA ASN A 243 12.99 -6.50 -6.59
C ASN A 243 14.41 -5.91 -6.59
N PHE A 244 15.32 -6.67 -7.18
CA PHE A 244 16.68 -6.26 -7.50
C PHE A 244 16.87 -6.42 -9.00
N HIS A 245 17.57 -5.49 -9.64
CA HIS A 245 17.85 -5.50 -11.07
C HIS A 245 19.29 -5.13 -11.34
N TYR A 246 19.93 -5.84 -12.28
CA TYR A 246 21.29 -5.60 -12.73
C TYR A 246 21.45 -5.97 -14.20
N GLU A 247 22.12 -5.09 -14.98
CA GLU A 247 22.40 -5.29 -16.42
C GLU A 247 23.88 -5.55 -16.64
N ILE A 248 24.21 -6.49 -17.54
CA ILE A 248 25.58 -6.87 -17.91
C ILE A 248 25.73 -6.70 -19.40
N PHE A 249 26.68 -5.85 -19.82
CA PHE A 249 26.97 -5.54 -21.21
C PHE A 249 28.39 -5.93 -21.66
N SER A 250 29.20 -6.53 -20.77
CA SER A 250 30.59 -6.91 -21.03
C SER A 250 30.97 -8.16 -20.25
N ARG A 251 31.93 -8.97 -20.80
CA ARG A 251 32.52 -10.09 -20.05
C ARG A 251 33.28 -9.61 -18.80
N ASP A 252 33.88 -8.43 -18.89
CA ASP A 252 34.64 -7.80 -17.82
C ASP A 252 33.75 -6.90 -16.95
N PHE A 253 32.50 -7.31 -16.67
CA PHE A 253 31.62 -6.59 -15.77
C PHE A 253 32.14 -6.64 -14.32
N ASP A 254 31.81 -5.65 -13.52
CA ASP A 254 32.24 -5.59 -12.11
C ASP A 254 31.44 -6.56 -11.25
N LEU A 255 31.93 -7.79 -11.14
CA LEU A 255 31.34 -8.84 -10.32
C LEU A 255 31.27 -8.42 -8.84
N LEU A 256 32.30 -7.73 -8.33
CA LEU A 256 32.33 -7.31 -6.92
C LEU A 256 31.28 -6.25 -6.62
N GLU A 257 31.07 -5.31 -7.55
CA GLU A 257 29.96 -4.34 -7.44
C GLU A 257 28.60 -5.06 -7.43
N MET A 258 28.36 -5.97 -8.35
CA MET A 258 27.11 -6.73 -8.40
C MET A 258 26.87 -7.52 -7.11
N GLN A 259 27.89 -8.27 -6.63
CA GLN A 259 27.82 -9.01 -5.37
C GLN A 259 27.56 -8.10 -4.18
N GLY A 260 28.21 -6.93 -4.10
CA GLY A 260 27.95 -5.93 -3.08
C GLY A 260 26.52 -5.41 -3.10
N ARG A 261 25.97 -5.16 -4.30
CA ARG A 261 24.57 -4.74 -4.46
C ARG A 261 23.58 -5.84 -4.06
N ILE A 262 23.85 -7.11 -4.39
CA ILE A 262 23.03 -8.27 -3.94
C ILE A 262 23.09 -8.39 -2.42
N TRP A 263 24.26 -8.24 -1.81
CA TRP A 263 24.41 -8.27 -0.36
C TRP A 263 23.58 -7.18 0.31
N ASN A 264 23.70 -5.93 -0.14
CA ASN A 264 22.95 -4.79 0.38
C ASN A 264 21.42 -4.98 0.22
N PHE A 265 20.99 -5.57 -0.89
CA PHE A 265 19.59 -5.96 -1.10
C PHE A 265 19.14 -6.99 -0.05
N ALA A 266 19.91 -8.06 0.14
CA ALA A 266 19.59 -9.11 1.10
C ALA A 266 19.54 -8.58 2.55
N GLU A 267 20.52 -7.77 2.97
CA GLU A 267 20.56 -7.13 4.28
C GLU A 267 19.38 -6.18 4.50
N LYS A 268 19.10 -5.31 3.53
CA LYS A 268 18.00 -4.36 3.59
C LYS A 268 16.64 -5.03 3.83
N TYR A 269 16.44 -6.23 3.30
CA TYR A 269 15.17 -6.95 3.42
C TYR A 269 15.22 -8.14 4.38
N GLY A 270 16.23 -8.19 5.24
CA GLY A 270 16.31 -9.10 6.38
C GLY A 270 16.59 -10.56 6.01
N LEU A 271 17.16 -10.85 4.84
CA LEU A 271 17.66 -12.19 4.52
C LEU A 271 18.87 -12.50 5.42
N LYS A 272 18.93 -13.73 5.91
CA LYS A 272 20.09 -14.18 6.72
C LYS A 272 21.37 -14.15 5.88
N ASN A 273 22.52 -13.87 6.51
CA ASN A 273 23.82 -13.81 5.82
C ASN A 273 24.10 -15.07 4.99
N LYS A 274 23.69 -16.25 5.48
CA LYS A 274 23.85 -17.50 4.75
C LYS A 274 23.00 -17.54 3.47
N SER A 275 21.81 -16.96 3.49
CA SER A 275 20.93 -16.83 2.32
C SER A 275 21.47 -15.82 1.33
N ALA A 276 22.01 -14.69 1.82
CA ALA A 276 22.65 -13.66 0.99
C ALA A 276 23.87 -14.26 0.22
N SER A 277 24.77 -14.97 0.91
CA SER A 277 25.93 -15.61 0.27
C SER A 277 25.52 -16.70 -0.74
N ARG A 278 24.43 -17.41 -0.46
CA ARG A 278 23.91 -18.41 -1.40
C ARG A 278 23.33 -17.76 -2.66
N LEU A 279 22.62 -16.65 -2.49
CA LEU A 279 22.06 -15.89 -3.60
C LEU A 279 23.16 -15.31 -4.50
N GLN A 280 24.20 -14.72 -3.89
CA GLN A 280 25.40 -14.26 -4.62
C GLN A 280 26.01 -15.39 -5.46
N LEU A 281 26.26 -16.54 -4.84
CA LEU A 281 26.83 -17.70 -5.53
C LEU A 281 25.93 -18.18 -6.69
N CYS A 282 24.62 -18.29 -6.46
CA CYS A 282 23.71 -18.72 -7.52
C CYS A 282 23.69 -17.72 -8.70
N CYS A 283 23.72 -16.42 -8.43
CA CYS A 283 23.78 -15.41 -9.48
C CYS A 283 25.10 -15.50 -10.27
N GLU A 284 26.23 -15.62 -9.58
CA GLU A 284 27.53 -15.75 -10.21
C GLU A 284 27.59 -16.97 -11.14
N GLU A 285 27.27 -18.16 -10.62
CA GLU A 285 27.32 -19.40 -11.37
C GLU A 285 26.43 -19.38 -12.63
N ILE A 286 25.19 -18.91 -12.48
CA ILE A 286 24.27 -18.92 -13.62
C ILE A 286 24.65 -17.88 -14.67
N ILE A 287 25.18 -16.69 -14.27
CA ILE A 287 25.60 -15.66 -15.20
C ILE A 287 26.77 -16.17 -16.04
N TYR A 288 27.80 -16.75 -15.43
CA TYR A 288 28.94 -17.29 -16.18
C TYR A 288 28.55 -18.46 -17.08
N THR A 289 27.70 -19.35 -16.59
CA THR A 289 27.18 -20.47 -17.40
C THR A 289 26.39 -19.98 -18.63
N MET A 290 25.51 -19.00 -18.45
CA MET A 290 24.75 -18.43 -19.57
C MET A 290 25.65 -17.59 -20.50
N MET A 291 26.67 -16.93 -19.96
CA MET A 291 27.62 -16.15 -20.75
C MET A 291 28.46 -17.03 -21.66
N SER A 292 28.93 -18.19 -21.16
CA SER A 292 29.71 -19.13 -21.97
C SER A 292 28.84 -19.87 -23.00
N GLY A 293 27.61 -20.25 -22.64
CA GLY A 293 26.75 -21.04 -23.53
C GLY A 293 25.99 -20.23 -24.57
N CYS A 294 25.62 -18.97 -24.27
CA CYS A 294 24.82 -18.15 -25.17
C CYS A 294 25.64 -17.33 -26.16
N TYR A 295 26.93 -17.01 -25.86
CA TYR A 295 27.71 -16.03 -26.61
C TYR A 295 29.05 -16.59 -27.05
N ASP A 296 29.42 -16.30 -28.30
CA ASP A 296 30.79 -16.51 -28.82
C ASP A 296 31.76 -15.49 -28.18
N ASP A 297 33.08 -15.75 -28.26
CA ASP A 297 34.10 -14.93 -27.56
C ASP A 297 34.10 -13.43 -27.96
N ASP A 298 33.76 -13.12 -29.18
CA ASP A 298 33.72 -11.75 -29.74
C ASP A 298 32.29 -11.15 -29.75
N ALA A 299 31.28 -11.83 -29.16
CA ALA A 299 29.90 -11.36 -29.22
C ALA A 299 29.64 -10.24 -28.20
N GLU A 300 28.82 -9.28 -28.60
CA GLU A 300 28.26 -8.30 -27.65
C GLU A 300 27.34 -9.00 -26.63
N ILE A 301 27.58 -8.77 -25.37
CA ILE A 301 26.81 -9.37 -24.26
C ILE A 301 25.67 -8.45 -23.86
N SER A 302 24.51 -9.05 -23.61
CA SER A 302 23.36 -8.39 -23.00
C SER A 302 22.63 -9.39 -22.12
N ILE A 303 22.86 -9.30 -20.81
CA ILE A 303 22.23 -10.16 -19.79
C ILE A 303 21.56 -9.27 -18.77
N SER A 304 20.25 -9.46 -18.57
CA SER A 304 19.47 -8.86 -17.50
C SER A 304 19.28 -9.86 -16.37
N VAL A 305 19.56 -9.45 -15.15
CA VAL A 305 19.43 -10.25 -13.93
C VAL A 305 18.42 -9.58 -13.00
N ASP A 306 17.32 -10.26 -12.76
CA ASP A 306 16.27 -9.83 -11.86
C ASP A 306 16.11 -10.80 -10.70
N ILE A 307 16.11 -10.29 -9.46
CA ILE A 307 15.84 -11.07 -8.26
C ILE A 307 14.56 -10.55 -7.63
N THR A 308 13.60 -11.42 -7.40
CA THR A 308 12.35 -11.11 -6.68
C THR A 308 12.32 -11.87 -5.37
N TYR A 309 12.38 -11.15 -4.25
CA TYR A 309 12.17 -11.73 -2.91
C TYR A 309 10.75 -11.42 -2.44
N THR A 310 9.99 -12.47 -2.13
CA THR A 310 8.62 -12.37 -1.62
C THR A 310 8.62 -12.55 -0.11
N GLU A 311 8.48 -11.44 0.63
CA GLU A 311 8.59 -11.39 2.08
C GLU A 311 7.51 -12.28 2.77
N SER A 312 6.29 -12.31 2.21
CA SER A 312 5.16 -13.06 2.79
C SER A 312 5.37 -14.58 2.78
N SER A 313 6.07 -15.13 1.77
CA SER A 313 6.37 -16.57 1.63
C SER A 313 7.82 -16.93 1.93
N GLY A 314 8.72 -15.94 2.01
CA GLY A 314 10.15 -16.14 2.14
C GLY A 314 10.80 -16.77 0.88
N THR A 315 10.12 -16.69 -0.27
CA THR A 315 10.62 -17.24 -1.54
C THR A 315 11.47 -16.24 -2.29
N THR A 316 12.48 -16.73 -3.00
CA THR A 316 13.35 -15.93 -3.86
C THR A 316 13.35 -16.53 -5.26
N GLU A 317 13.02 -15.69 -6.24
CA GLU A 317 13.04 -16.03 -7.67
C GLU A 317 14.19 -15.28 -8.32
N LEU A 318 14.96 -16.00 -9.15
CA LEU A 318 16.04 -15.45 -9.97
C LEU A 318 15.64 -15.60 -11.44
N ASN A 319 15.51 -14.47 -12.13
CA ASN A 319 15.18 -14.39 -13.54
C ASN A 319 16.40 -13.87 -14.32
N LEU A 320 16.80 -14.59 -15.36
CA LEU A 320 17.79 -14.10 -16.32
C LEU A 320 17.17 -14.03 -17.70
N ILE A 321 17.47 -12.94 -18.39
CA ILE A 321 17.17 -12.78 -19.81
C ILE A 321 18.48 -12.48 -20.52
N CYS A 322 18.86 -13.32 -21.48
CA CYS A 322 20.05 -13.08 -22.27
C CYS A 322 19.79 -13.33 -23.77
N ALA A 323 20.29 -12.39 -24.57
CA ALA A 323 20.32 -12.56 -26.03
C ALA A 323 21.36 -13.66 -26.41
N GLY A 324 21.29 -14.16 -27.63
CA GLY A 324 22.30 -15.08 -28.15
C GLY A 324 21.77 -16.44 -28.58
N LYS A 325 22.63 -17.44 -28.56
CA LYS A 325 22.29 -18.80 -29.01
C LYS A 325 21.27 -19.42 -28.02
N ASN A 326 20.42 -20.31 -28.56
CA ASN A 326 19.56 -21.12 -27.70
C ASN A 326 20.42 -22.05 -26.84
N TYR A 327 20.44 -21.80 -25.54
CA TYR A 327 21.22 -22.59 -24.59
C TYR A 327 20.44 -22.80 -23.29
N ASN A 328 20.24 -24.07 -22.96
CA ASN A 328 19.64 -24.47 -21.68
C ASN A 328 20.66 -25.23 -20.84
N PRO A 329 21.27 -24.63 -19.84
CA PRO A 329 22.30 -25.28 -19.02
C PRO A 329 21.80 -26.51 -18.26
N PHE A 330 20.48 -26.60 -18.00
CA PHE A 330 19.89 -27.69 -17.23
C PHE A 330 19.46 -28.89 -18.09
N ALA A 331 19.55 -28.80 -19.42
CA ALA A 331 19.27 -29.89 -20.35
C ALA A 331 20.51 -30.72 -20.69
N LEU A 332 21.71 -30.36 -20.22
CA LEU A 332 22.94 -31.10 -20.42
C LEU A 332 22.90 -32.41 -19.66
N GLU A 333 23.21 -33.51 -20.33
CA GLU A 333 23.49 -34.82 -19.70
C GLU A 333 24.84 -34.76 -18.99
N ASP A 334 25.01 -35.52 -17.91
CA ASP A 334 26.26 -35.62 -17.12
C ASP A 334 27.39 -36.27 -17.98
N ASP A 335 28.01 -35.49 -18.86
CA ASP A 335 29.21 -35.91 -19.60
C ASP A 335 30.48 -35.44 -18.90
N ASP A 336 31.45 -36.34 -18.76
CA ASP A 336 32.73 -36.11 -18.08
C ASP A 336 33.63 -35.02 -18.71
N GLU A 337 33.31 -34.51 -19.89
CA GLU A 337 34.17 -33.57 -20.62
C GLU A 337 34.02 -32.08 -20.17
N ASN A 338 32.96 -31.73 -19.41
CA ASN A 338 32.71 -30.34 -18.94
C ASN A 338 32.52 -30.29 -17.40
N LEU A 339 33.51 -30.70 -16.64
CA LEU A 339 33.48 -30.81 -15.18
C LEU A 339 33.16 -29.45 -14.47
N GLU A 340 33.62 -28.33 -14.97
CA GLU A 340 33.35 -26.99 -14.37
C GLU A 340 31.90 -26.54 -14.60
N GLU A 341 31.37 -26.63 -15.83
CA GLU A 341 29.99 -26.34 -16.14
C GLU A 341 29.02 -27.28 -15.41
N ASN A 342 29.35 -28.56 -15.31
CA ASN A 342 28.57 -29.53 -14.55
C ASN A 342 28.50 -29.21 -13.05
N LEU A 343 29.59 -28.66 -12.47
CA LEU A 343 29.61 -28.26 -11.05
C LEU A 343 28.68 -27.09 -10.77
N SER A 344 28.73 -26.01 -11.60
CA SER A 344 27.87 -24.83 -11.49
C SER A 344 26.40 -25.20 -11.60
N VAL A 345 26.06 -26.02 -12.60
CA VAL A 345 24.70 -26.53 -12.80
C VAL A 345 24.25 -27.42 -11.64
N ALA A 346 25.12 -28.25 -11.09
CA ALA A 346 24.83 -29.12 -9.91
C ALA A 346 24.56 -28.27 -8.66
N ILE A 347 25.31 -27.18 -8.44
CA ILE A 347 25.08 -26.26 -7.35
C ILE A 347 23.69 -25.60 -7.46
N LEU A 348 23.33 -25.16 -8.66
CA LEU A 348 22.03 -24.54 -8.94
C LEU A 348 20.88 -25.54 -8.78
N LYS A 349 20.97 -26.73 -9.39
CA LYS A 349 19.97 -27.82 -9.26
C LYS A 349 19.71 -28.19 -7.78
N LYS A 350 20.74 -28.23 -6.94
CA LYS A 350 20.61 -28.54 -5.51
C LYS A 350 19.87 -27.46 -4.71
N ARG A 351 19.84 -26.22 -5.20
CA ARG A 351 19.25 -25.06 -4.51
C ARG A 351 17.94 -24.59 -5.14
N ALA A 352 17.63 -25.00 -6.33
CA ALA A 352 16.38 -24.69 -7.02
C ALA A 352 15.26 -25.63 -6.57
N LYS A 353 14.05 -25.07 -6.43
CA LYS A 353 12.79 -25.81 -6.31
C LYS A 353 12.21 -26.11 -7.67
N ASN A 354 12.19 -25.07 -8.52
CA ASN A 354 11.71 -25.15 -9.89
C ASN A 354 12.71 -24.42 -10.79
N ILE A 355 12.84 -24.90 -12.01
CA ILE A 355 13.66 -24.28 -13.05
C ILE A 355 12.82 -24.33 -14.32
N SER A 356 12.73 -23.20 -15.02
CA SER A 356 12.13 -23.13 -16.35
C SER A 356 13.02 -22.35 -17.30
N HIS A 357 13.13 -22.82 -18.54
CA HIS A 357 13.84 -22.16 -19.62
C HIS A 357 12.93 -22.06 -20.83
N VAL A 358 12.87 -20.88 -21.45
CA VAL A 358 12.14 -20.62 -22.68
C VAL A 358 13.05 -19.82 -23.62
N TYR A 359 13.11 -20.24 -24.90
CA TYR A 359 13.82 -19.51 -25.95
C TYR A 359 12.85 -18.96 -26.97
N GLU A 360 12.73 -17.63 -27.01
CA GLU A 360 11.83 -16.92 -27.91
C GLU A 360 12.46 -15.60 -28.39
N ASN A 361 12.30 -15.26 -29.66
CA ASN A 361 12.77 -13.99 -30.24
C ASN A 361 14.27 -13.74 -30.03
N ASN A 362 15.11 -14.78 -30.15
CA ASN A 362 16.55 -14.77 -29.89
C ASN A 362 16.91 -14.41 -28.42
N LEU A 363 16.00 -14.62 -27.49
CA LEU A 363 16.22 -14.42 -26.07
C LEU A 363 16.04 -15.74 -25.32
N ASN A 364 17.02 -16.08 -24.51
CA ASN A 364 16.89 -17.10 -23.46
C ASN A 364 16.27 -16.43 -22.24
N LYS A 365 15.18 -16.99 -21.74
CA LYS A 365 14.51 -16.59 -20.51
C LYS A 365 14.59 -17.74 -19.52
N LEU A 366 15.36 -17.54 -18.48
CA LEU A 366 15.57 -18.55 -17.43
C LEU A 366 14.96 -18.06 -16.12
N ASN A 367 14.12 -18.87 -15.51
CA ASN A 367 13.54 -18.61 -14.19
C ASN A 367 13.91 -19.74 -13.23
N ILE A 368 14.39 -19.39 -12.04
CA ILE A 368 14.84 -20.29 -10.99
C ILE A 368 14.24 -19.90 -9.66
N ASP A 369 13.39 -20.75 -9.09
CA ASP A 369 12.90 -20.60 -7.71
C ASP A 369 13.98 -21.12 -6.74
N LEU A 370 14.58 -20.26 -5.96
CA LEU A 370 15.67 -20.61 -5.04
C LEU A 370 15.18 -20.99 -3.65
N ASN A 371 15.83 -21.97 -3.06
CA ASN A 371 15.71 -22.36 -1.66
C ASN A 371 16.95 -21.86 -0.88
N LEU A 372 16.87 -20.65 -0.35
CA LEU A 372 17.99 -19.94 0.27
C LEU A 372 18.15 -20.21 1.77
#